data_e61bb38b3d7dd8ebcce0836f01f81a63
#
_entry.id   e61bb38b3d7dd8ebcce0836f01f81a63
#
_cell.length_a   1.000
_cell.length_b   1.000
_cell.length_c   1.000
_cell.angle_alpha   90.00
_cell.angle_beta   90.00
_cell.angle_gamma   90.00
#
_symmetry.space_group_name_H-M   'P 1'
#
loop_
_entity.id
_entity.type
_entity.pdbx_description
1 polymer ?
#
loop_
_entity_poly.entity_id
_entity_poly.type
_entity_poly.pdbx_seq_one_letter_code
_entity_poly.pdbx_strand_id
1 'polypeptide(L)'
;KFSFGPTEIPQWKREQFPNVTYEEYQYLKSSMNGAENLCYQLFTKRENIKFESQTVSDLNIVPVSSEFDDIQKLDFQDGRFYNDAESNSGASVIVLGFDVAQNLFQNYQPIGQKVRLYGQNFTVIGVLKKQGSGLFGDSNDTSVFIPSNFLRRTYGDNVDFMTPVIILKPKKDVDIDAFKAEL
;
A
#
# COMPACT_ATOMS: atom_id res chain seq x y z
N LYS A 1 0.70 -13.95 -5.37
CA LYS A 1 -0.71 -13.85 -5.81
C LYS A 1 -0.87 -12.62 -6.68
N PHE A 2 -1.46 -12.80 -7.85
CA PHE A 2 -1.65 -11.71 -8.82
C PHE A 2 -3.08 -11.20 -8.70
N SER A 3 -3.24 -9.87 -8.67
CA SER A 3 -4.55 -9.23 -8.72
C SER A 3 -4.59 -8.27 -9.91
N PHE A 4 -5.64 -8.38 -10.70
CA PHE A 4 -5.85 -7.58 -11.91
C PHE A 4 -6.97 -6.56 -11.65
N GLY A 5 -6.59 -5.33 -11.31
CA GLY A 5 -7.56 -4.25 -11.11
C GLY A 5 -8.52 -4.51 -9.94
N PRO A 6 -9.76 -4.00 -10.01
CA PRO A 6 -10.72 -4.10 -8.90
C PRO A 6 -11.29 -5.51 -8.67
N THR A 7 -11.00 -6.47 -9.53
CA THR A 7 -11.43 -7.84 -9.35
C THR A 7 -10.51 -8.55 -8.36
N GLU A 8 -10.93 -8.65 -7.13
CA GLU A 8 -10.25 -9.48 -6.15
C GLU A 8 -10.41 -10.95 -6.51
N ILE A 9 -9.28 -11.70 -6.47
CA ILE A 9 -9.35 -13.16 -6.57
C ILE A 9 -10.07 -13.66 -5.32
N PRO A 10 -11.12 -14.50 -5.43
CA PRO A 10 -11.80 -15.06 -4.27
C PRO A 10 -10.84 -15.74 -3.30
N GLN A 11 -11.10 -15.65 -2.02
CA GLN A 11 -10.21 -16.15 -0.96
C GLN A 11 -9.82 -17.62 -1.16
N TRP A 12 -10.78 -18.47 -1.55
CA TRP A 12 -10.51 -19.89 -1.81
C TRP A 12 -9.54 -20.12 -2.97
N LYS A 13 -9.50 -19.22 -3.97
CA LYS A 13 -8.51 -19.27 -5.05
C LYS A 13 -7.13 -18.83 -4.58
N ARG A 14 -7.06 -17.89 -3.63
CA ARG A 14 -5.79 -17.42 -3.08
C ARG A 14 -5.04 -18.51 -2.32
N GLU A 15 -5.76 -19.38 -1.64
CA GLU A 15 -5.17 -20.48 -0.87
C GLU A 15 -4.52 -21.55 -1.76
N GLN A 16 -4.92 -21.63 -3.02
CA GLN A 16 -4.41 -22.60 -3.97
C GLN A 16 -3.14 -22.17 -4.71
N PHE A 17 -2.76 -20.89 -4.62
CA PHE A 17 -1.58 -20.36 -5.30
C PHE A 17 -0.42 -20.15 -4.32
N PRO A 18 0.82 -20.47 -4.73
CA PRO A 18 1.98 -20.11 -3.91
C PRO A 18 2.06 -18.61 -3.73
N ASN A 19 2.60 -18.18 -2.58
CA ASN A 19 2.83 -16.77 -2.33
C ASN A 19 3.84 -16.24 -3.32
N VAL A 20 3.56 -15.07 -3.91
CA VAL A 20 4.52 -14.35 -4.73
C VAL A 20 5.67 -13.85 -3.86
N THR A 21 6.87 -13.75 -4.45
CA THR A 21 8.04 -13.23 -3.76
C THR A 21 8.37 -11.82 -4.24
N TYR A 22 9.18 -11.11 -3.46
CA TYR A 22 9.66 -9.79 -3.87
C TYR A 22 10.62 -9.91 -5.08
N GLU A 23 11.39 -11.00 -5.17
CA GLU A 23 12.23 -11.27 -6.33
C GLU A 23 11.40 -11.45 -7.60
N GLU A 24 10.26 -12.12 -7.49
CA GLU A 24 9.31 -12.26 -8.62
C GLU A 24 8.78 -10.88 -9.05
N TYR A 25 8.45 -10.01 -8.10
CA TYR A 25 8.05 -8.64 -8.39
C TYR A 25 9.15 -7.87 -9.13
N GLN A 26 10.40 -7.95 -8.66
CA GLN A 26 11.53 -7.29 -9.30
C GLN A 26 11.80 -7.84 -10.71
N TYR A 27 11.70 -9.16 -10.87
CA TYR A 27 11.86 -9.81 -12.17
C TYR A 27 10.79 -9.34 -13.16
N LEU A 28 9.52 -9.35 -12.75
CA LEU A 28 8.42 -8.90 -13.60
C LEU A 28 8.56 -7.41 -13.95
N LYS A 29 8.96 -6.57 -13.00
CA LYS A 29 9.19 -5.15 -13.22
C LYS A 29 10.25 -4.89 -14.30
N SER A 30 11.29 -5.72 -14.37
CA SER A 30 12.36 -5.58 -15.36
C SER A 30 12.03 -6.23 -16.71
N SER A 31 11.12 -7.20 -16.77
CA SER A 31 10.91 -8.09 -17.92
C SER A 31 9.63 -7.81 -18.70
N MET A 32 8.60 -7.28 -18.07
CA MET A 32 7.29 -7.14 -18.71
C MET A 32 7.15 -5.85 -19.50
N ASN A 33 6.84 -5.98 -20.78
CA ASN A 33 6.60 -4.86 -21.69
C ASN A 33 5.14 -4.40 -21.74
N GLY A 34 4.21 -5.19 -21.21
CA GLY A 34 2.77 -4.92 -21.29
C GLY A 34 2.17 -4.18 -20.08
N ALA A 35 2.94 -3.99 -19.02
CA ALA A 35 2.48 -3.30 -17.82
C ALA A 35 2.84 -1.82 -17.84
N GLU A 36 1.87 -0.96 -17.56
CA GLU A 36 2.12 0.46 -17.33
C GLU A 36 2.84 0.63 -15.98
N ASN A 37 2.30 -0.02 -14.95
CA ASN A 37 2.85 -0.05 -13.60
C ASN A 37 2.67 -1.41 -12.94
N LEU A 38 3.62 -1.75 -12.09
CA LEU A 38 3.64 -2.97 -11.30
C LEU A 38 3.93 -2.61 -9.85
N CYS A 39 3.05 -3.02 -8.93
CA CYS A 39 3.13 -2.67 -7.52
C CYS A 39 3.20 -3.93 -6.65
N TYR A 40 4.04 -3.89 -5.61
CA TYR A 40 4.13 -4.94 -4.60
C TYR A 40 3.40 -4.48 -3.34
N GLN A 41 2.46 -5.29 -2.86
CA GLN A 41 1.66 -5.01 -1.68
C GLN A 41 1.71 -6.17 -0.70
N LEU A 42 1.72 -5.85 0.59
CA LEU A 42 1.53 -6.83 1.67
C LEU A 42 0.15 -6.64 2.28
N PHE A 43 -0.61 -7.70 2.43
CA PHE A 43 -1.82 -7.70 3.24
C PHE A 43 -1.46 -8.07 4.67
N THR A 44 -1.85 -7.22 5.62
CA THR A 44 -1.57 -7.40 7.04
C THR A 44 -2.86 -7.34 7.85
N LYS A 45 -2.75 -7.63 9.13
CA LYS A 45 -3.84 -7.40 10.08
C LYS A 45 -4.04 -5.91 10.32
N ARG A 46 -5.26 -5.55 10.75
CA ARG A 46 -5.54 -4.20 11.21
C ARG A 46 -4.70 -3.85 12.43
N GLU A 47 -4.38 -2.59 12.59
CA GLU A 47 -3.46 -2.13 13.63
C GLU A 47 -3.89 -0.76 14.15
N ASN A 48 -3.33 -0.36 15.28
CA ASN A 48 -3.56 0.94 15.91
C ASN A 48 -2.40 1.88 15.63
N ILE A 49 -2.71 3.17 15.47
CA ILE A 49 -1.71 4.21 15.28
C ILE A 49 -1.86 5.25 16.39
N LYS A 50 -0.74 5.81 16.86
CA LYS A 50 -0.70 6.77 17.95
C LYS A 50 0.03 8.05 17.57
N PHE A 51 -0.52 9.17 17.97
CA PHE A 51 0.16 10.47 18.00
C PHE A 51 -0.07 11.09 19.37
N GLU A 52 1.01 11.27 20.14
CA GLU A 52 0.95 11.74 21.55
C GLU A 52 -0.05 10.90 22.36
N SER A 53 -1.09 11.53 22.92
CA SER A 53 -2.13 10.84 23.68
C SER A 53 -3.30 10.32 22.82
N GLN A 54 -3.33 10.63 21.53
CA GLN A 54 -4.38 10.20 20.61
C GLN A 54 -4.05 8.83 20.00
N THR A 55 -5.06 7.97 19.96
CA THR A 55 -4.96 6.64 19.32
C THR A 55 -6.13 6.48 18.36
N VAL A 56 -5.85 6.04 17.15
CA VAL A 56 -6.86 5.57 16.21
C VAL A 56 -6.69 4.07 16.04
N SER A 57 -7.75 3.34 16.32
CA SER A 57 -7.74 1.87 16.38
C SER A 57 -8.36 1.25 15.14
N ASP A 58 -7.99 -0.02 14.90
CA ASP A 58 -8.58 -0.87 13.87
C ASP A 58 -8.46 -0.28 12.46
N LEU A 59 -7.28 0.27 12.16
CA LEU A 59 -6.97 0.84 10.85
C LEU A 59 -6.54 -0.23 9.85
N ASN A 60 -6.91 -0.01 8.60
CA ASN A 60 -6.38 -0.76 7.48
C ASN A 60 -4.98 -0.25 7.14
N ILE A 61 -3.98 -1.08 7.37
CA ILE A 61 -2.59 -0.76 7.01
C ILE A 61 -2.32 -1.29 5.61
N VAL A 62 -1.81 -0.42 4.73
CA VAL A 62 -1.54 -0.75 3.33
C VAL A 62 -0.03 -0.59 3.05
N PRO A 63 0.78 -1.64 3.31
CA PRO A 63 2.19 -1.65 2.95
C PRO A 63 2.33 -1.92 1.46
N VAL A 64 2.79 -0.91 0.71
CA VAL A 64 2.87 -0.98 -0.76
C VAL A 64 4.15 -0.34 -1.27
N SER A 65 4.57 -0.72 -2.47
CA SER A 65 5.64 -0.03 -3.18
C SER A 65 5.16 1.30 -3.78
N SER A 66 6.08 2.17 -4.16
CA SER A 66 5.79 3.55 -4.59
C SER A 66 4.89 3.65 -5.83
N GLU A 67 4.88 2.64 -6.67
CA GLU A 67 4.06 2.60 -7.89
C GLU A 67 2.54 2.59 -7.60
N PHE A 68 2.15 2.33 -6.36
CA PHE A 68 0.75 2.31 -5.95
C PHE A 68 0.05 3.65 -6.21
N ASP A 69 0.73 4.77 -5.99
CA ASP A 69 0.20 6.12 -6.27
C ASP A 69 -0.13 6.28 -7.76
N ASP A 70 0.76 5.84 -8.64
CA ASP A 70 0.54 5.91 -10.09
C ASP A 70 -0.62 5.00 -10.54
N ILE A 71 -0.77 3.85 -9.92
CA ILE A 71 -1.84 2.89 -10.24
C ILE A 71 -3.20 3.41 -9.77
N GLN A 72 -3.29 3.89 -8.53
CA GLN A 72 -4.54 4.34 -7.91
C GLN A 72 -4.85 5.81 -8.16
N LYS A 73 -3.87 6.62 -8.59
CA LYS A 73 -4.00 8.06 -8.81
C LYS A 73 -4.56 8.75 -7.57
N LEU A 74 -3.81 8.66 -6.48
CA LEU A 74 -4.22 9.22 -5.19
C LEU A 74 -4.24 10.75 -5.23
N ASP A 75 -5.26 11.34 -4.63
CA ASP A 75 -5.39 12.80 -4.47
C ASP A 75 -4.93 13.22 -3.08
N PHE A 76 -4.01 14.19 -3.01
CA PHE A 76 -3.45 14.68 -1.76
C PHE A 76 -4.06 16.01 -1.35
N GLN A 77 -4.47 16.11 -0.09
CA GLN A 77 -4.82 17.38 0.54
C GLN A 77 -3.55 18.15 0.89
N ASP A 78 -2.56 17.46 1.46
CA ASP A 78 -1.25 17.99 1.80
C ASP A 78 -0.17 16.95 1.54
N GLY A 79 1.04 17.43 1.20
CA GLY A 79 2.20 16.57 1.06
C GLY A 79 2.18 15.72 -0.21
N ARG A 80 2.78 14.53 -0.08
CA ARG A 80 3.04 13.64 -1.24
C ARG A 80 3.06 12.17 -0.81
N PHE A 81 3.06 11.28 -1.80
CA PHE A 81 3.38 9.87 -1.59
C PHE A 81 4.91 9.69 -1.51
N TYR A 82 5.39 8.58 -0.97
CA TYR A 82 6.82 8.29 -0.94
C TYR A 82 7.34 7.93 -2.34
N ASN A 83 8.59 8.30 -2.60
CA ASN A 83 9.26 8.05 -3.88
C ASN A 83 9.91 6.67 -3.95
N ASP A 84 10.50 6.33 -5.10
CA ASP A 84 11.14 5.03 -5.31
C ASP A 84 12.29 4.78 -4.34
N ALA A 85 13.09 5.79 -4.02
CA ALA A 85 14.21 5.64 -3.08
C ALA A 85 13.71 5.31 -1.67
N GLU A 86 12.68 6.00 -1.20
CA GLU A 86 12.04 5.74 0.10
C GLU A 86 11.37 4.36 0.13
N SER A 87 10.71 3.98 -0.96
CA SER A 87 10.08 2.66 -1.12
C SER A 87 11.13 1.54 -1.07
N ASN A 88 12.18 1.66 -1.86
CA ASN A 88 13.23 0.64 -1.98
C ASN A 88 14.04 0.48 -0.68
N SER A 89 14.32 1.57 0.02
CA SER A 89 15.04 1.54 1.29
C SER A 89 14.17 1.11 2.48
N GLY A 90 12.85 1.08 2.32
CA GLY A 90 11.94 0.81 3.42
C GLY A 90 11.94 1.92 4.45
N ALA A 91 11.92 3.18 4.01
CA ALA A 91 11.95 4.35 4.88
C ALA A 91 10.76 4.39 5.84
N SER A 92 10.97 4.95 7.03
CA SER A 92 9.94 5.11 8.05
C SER A 92 9.08 6.34 7.77
N VAL A 93 8.36 6.33 6.65
CA VAL A 93 7.45 7.38 6.21
C VAL A 93 6.04 6.83 6.07
N ILE A 94 5.03 7.68 6.25
CA ILE A 94 3.63 7.27 6.24
C ILE A 94 2.77 8.32 5.55
N VAL A 95 1.80 7.83 4.77
CA VAL A 95 0.72 8.64 4.19
C VAL A 95 -0.58 8.26 4.89
N LEU A 96 -1.33 9.25 5.35
CA LEU A 96 -2.55 9.06 6.12
C LEU A 96 -3.79 9.29 5.24
N GLY A 97 -4.80 8.44 5.39
CA GLY A 97 -6.14 8.72 4.91
C GLY A 97 -6.74 9.93 5.63
N PHE A 98 -7.74 10.58 5.00
CA PHE A 98 -8.32 11.81 5.52
C PHE A 98 -8.84 11.67 6.96
N ASP A 99 -9.66 10.64 7.21
CA ASP A 99 -10.27 10.45 8.53
C ASP A 99 -9.24 10.11 9.61
N VAL A 100 -8.19 9.37 9.24
CA VAL A 100 -7.09 9.06 10.17
C VAL A 100 -6.38 10.33 10.61
N ALA A 101 -6.05 11.20 9.67
CA ALA A 101 -5.39 12.47 9.95
C ALA A 101 -6.27 13.38 10.84
N GLN A 102 -7.57 13.46 10.55
CA GLN A 102 -8.51 14.25 11.36
C GLN A 102 -8.61 13.74 12.81
N ASN A 103 -8.69 12.43 12.98
CA ASN A 103 -8.83 11.82 14.31
C ASN A 103 -7.54 11.88 15.13
N LEU A 104 -6.37 11.77 14.49
CA LEU A 104 -5.08 11.83 15.18
C LEU A 104 -4.64 13.24 15.54
N PHE A 105 -4.78 14.18 14.59
CA PHE A 105 -4.14 15.49 14.71
C PHE A 105 -5.11 16.62 15.09
N GLN A 106 -6.40 16.46 14.78
CA GLN A 106 -7.41 17.48 15.05
C GLN A 106 -6.96 18.87 14.53
N ASN A 107 -6.48 19.76 15.41
CA ASN A 107 -6.04 21.10 15.05
C ASN A 107 -4.55 21.22 14.73
N TYR A 108 -3.78 20.13 14.83
CA TYR A 108 -2.36 20.13 14.52
C TYR A 108 -2.12 19.88 13.04
N GLN A 109 -1.06 20.46 12.50
CA GLN A 109 -0.61 20.17 11.13
C GLN A 109 0.05 18.78 11.09
N PRO A 110 -0.46 17.83 10.30
CA PRO A 110 0.05 16.46 10.29
C PRO A 110 1.43 16.30 9.65
N ILE A 111 1.72 17.06 8.61
CA ILE A 111 2.95 16.89 7.82
C ILE A 111 4.19 17.19 8.67
N GLY A 112 5.14 16.26 8.67
CA GLY A 112 6.37 16.35 9.45
C GLY A 112 6.26 15.80 10.87
N GLN A 113 5.05 15.50 11.35
CA GLN A 113 4.84 14.90 12.67
C GLN A 113 5.21 13.41 12.64
N LYS A 114 5.58 12.90 13.81
CA LYS A 114 5.89 11.48 13.98
C LYS A 114 4.74 10.76 14.66
N VAL A 115 4.32 9.67 14.06
CA VAL A 115 3.29 8.76 14.60
C VAL A 115 3.91 7.41 14.92
N ARG A 116 3.31 6.70 15.87
CA ARG A 116 3.80 5.39 16.29
C ARG A 116 2.92 4.29 15.70
N LEU A 117 3.57 3.38 14.99
CA LEU A 117 2.95 2.21 14.36
C LEU A 117 3.94 1.04 14.44
N TYR A 118 3.47 -0.14 14.81
CA TYR A 118 4.33 -1.32 15.03
C TYR A 118 5.48 -1.08 16.02
N GLY A 119 5.28 -0.20 17.00
CA GLY A 119 6.33 0.16 17.94
C GLY A 119 7.45 1.04 17.36
N GLN A 120 7.29 1.54 16.15
CA GLN A 120 8.26 2.37 15.44
C GLN A 120 7.68 3.76 15.14
N ASN A 121 8.55 4.75 15.00
CA ASN A 121 8.17 6.10 14.63
C ASN A 121 8.19 6.26 13.11
N PHE A 122 7.08 6.75 12.56
CA PHE A 122 6.93 7.09 11.15
C PHE A 122 6.71 8.58 10.99
N THR A 123 7.38 9.19 10.02
CA THR A 123 7.17 10.61 9.68
C THR A 123 6.03 10.73 8.69
N VAL A 124 5.04 11.56 9.01
CA VAL A 124 3.91 11.85 8.11
C VAL A 124 4.39 12.73 6.96
N ILE A 125 4.27 12.24 5.73
CA ILE A 125 4.70 12.97 4.53
C ILE A 125 3.54 13.36 3.62
N GLY A 126 2.36 12.77 3.81
CA GLY A 126 1.19 13.07 2.99
C GLY A 126 -0.11 12.78 3.73
N VAL A 127 -1.14 13.54 3.38
CA VAL A 127 -2.52 13.33 3.81
C VAL A 127 -3.40 13.35 2.58
N LEU A 128 -4.21 12.31 2.40
CA LEU A 128 -5.11 12.20 1.26
C LEU A 128 -6.33 13.09 1.42
N LYS A 129 -6.89 13.54 0.28
CA LYS A 129 -8.20 14.17 0.25
C LYS A 129 -9.28 13.17 0.64
N LYS A 130 -10.38 13.67 1.20
CA LYS A 130 -11.54 12.83 1.51
C LYS A 130 -12.12 12.22 0.24
N GLN A 131 -12.26 10.92 0.22
CA GLN A 131 -12.80 10.15 -0.90
C GLN A 131 -14.23 9.66 -0.67
N GLY A 132 -14.64 9.56 0.60
CA GLY A 132 -15.92 8.96 0.98
C GLY A 132 -15.91 7.44 0.92
N SER A 133 -17.06 6.82 1.19
CA SER A 133 -17.21 5.37 1.14
C SER A 133 -17.17 4.88 -0.31
N GLY A 134 -16.25 3.97 -0.60
CA GLY A 134 -16.21 3.27 -1.88
C GLY A 134 -17.36 2.26 -2.01
N LEU A 135 -17.68 1.90 -3.25
CA LEU A 135 -18.75 0.94 -3.56
C LEU A 135 -18.44 -0.50 -3.06
N PHE A 136 -17.19 -0.81 -2.72
CA PHE A 136 -16.73 -2.19 -2.51
C PHE A 136 -15.85 -2.40 -1.27
N GLY A 137 -15.99 -1.63 -0.22
CA GLY A 137 -15.28 -1.92 1.02
C GLY A 137 -14.57 -0.75 1.66
N ASP A 138 -13.44 -1.02 2.31
CA ASP A 138 -12.69 -0.03 3.07
C ASP A 138 -12.27 1.17 2.22
N SER A 139 -12.64 2.34 2.67
CA SER A 139 -12.24 3.60 2.05
C SER A 139 -10.77 3.90 2.36
N ASN A 140 -10.07 4.55 1.43
CA ASN A 140 -8.74 5.10 1.70
C ASN A 140 -8.76 6.14 2.84
N ASP A 141 -9.93 6.71 3.16
CA ASP A 141 -10.09 7.66 4.26
C ASP A 141 -9.70 7.06 5.63
N THR A 142 -9.88 5.75 5.81
CA THR A 142 -9.55 5.02 7.05
C THR A 142 -8.31 4.14 6.92
N SER A 143 -7.50 4.37 5.90
CA SER A 143 -6.29 3.60 5.63
C SER A 143 -5.03 4.45 5.83
N VAL A 144 -3.92 3.76 6.07
CA VAL A 144 -2.58 4.37 6.09
C VAL A 144 -1.65 3.58 5.17
N PHE A 145 -0.71 4.28 4.55
CA PHE A 145 0.18 3.70 3.54
C PHE A 145 1.62 3.83 4.00
N ILE A 146 2.35 2.73 4.01
CA ILE A 146 3.77 2.67 4.35
C ILE A 146 4.53 1.87 3.28
N PRO A 147 5.85 2.09 3.11
CA PRO A 147 6.64 1.24 2.22
C PRO A 147 6.60 -0.22 2.65
N SER A 148 6.25 -1.12 1.74
CA SER A 148 6.23 -2.56 2.02
C SER A 148 7.59 -3.08 2.47
N ASN A 149 8.68 -2.51 1.96
CA ASN A 149 10.04 -2.89 2.35
C ASN A 149 10.39 -2.53 3.79
N PHE A 150 9.67 -1.61 4.44
CA PHE A 150 9.82 -1.38 5.87
C PHE A 150 9.49 -2.66 6.66
N LEU A 151 8.36 -3.30 6.36
CA LEU A 151 7.96 -4.55 7.04
C LEU A 151 8.87 -5.72 6.65
N ARG A 152 9.25 -5.84 5.38
CA ARG A 152 10.19 -6.86 4.93
C ARG A 152 11.53 -6.77 5.65
N ARG A 153 12.06 -5.57 5.78
CA ARG A 153 13.32 -5.31 6.50
C ARG A 153 13.20 -5.59 7.99
N THR A 154 12.06 -5.29 8.60
CA THR A 154 11.83 -5.43 10.03
C THR A 154 11.54 -6.88 10.44
N TYR A 155 10.70 -7.58 9.66
CA TYR A 155 10.16 -8.90 10.01
C TYR A 155 10.62 -10.03 9.08
N GLY A 156 11.20 -9.72 7.92
CA GLY A 156 11.55 -10.70 6.90
C GLY A 156 10.40 -10.99 5.93
N ASP A 157 10.63 -11.90 4.99
CA ASP A 157 9.70 -12.16 3.89
C ASP A 157 8.71 -13.31 4.17
N ASN A 158 9.00 -14.18 5.12
CA ASN A 158 8.22 -15.38 5.39
C ASN A 158 7.59 -15.33 6.78
N VAL A 159 6.62 -14.42 6.95
CA VAL A 159 5.90 -14.30 8.22
C VAL A 159 4.40 -14.52 8.01
N ASP A 160 3.79 -15.26 8.91
CA ASP A 160 2.40 -15.73 8.78
C ASP A 160 1.36 -14.62 8.76
N PHE A 161 1.67 -13.45 9.30
CA PHE A 161 0.72 -12.34 9.37
C PHE A 161 0.74 -11.42 8.16
N MET A 162 1.62 -11.67 7.18
CA MET A 162 1.71 -10.88 5.95
C MET A 162 1.52 -11.76 4.72
N THR A 163 0.67 -11.30 3.79
CA THR A 163 0.45 -12.00 2.52
C THR A 163 0.86 -11.08 1.37
N PRO A 164 1.89 -11.45 0.59
CA PRO A 164 2.32 -10.65 -0.54
C PRO A 164 1.40 -10.81 -1.75
N VAL A 165 1.19 -9.70 -2.47
CA VAL A 165 0.42 -9.63 -3.71
C VAL A 165 1.12 -8.70 -4.68
N ILE A 166 1.11 -9.05 -5.96
CA ILE A 166 1.56 -8.18 -7.04
C ILE A 166 0.33 -7.64 -7.77
N ILE A 167 0.26 -6.31 -7.88
CA ILE A 167 -0.80 -5.61 -8.58
C ILE A 167 -0.26 -5.12 -9.92
N LEU A 168 -0.98 -5.42 -10.99
CA LEU A 168 -0.62 -5.04 -12.35
C LEU A 168 -1.65 -4.06 -12.91
N LYS A 169 -1.15 -3.01 -13.58
CA LYS A 169 -1.98 -2.12 -14.38
C LYS A 169 -1.49 -2.20 -15.83
N PRO A 170 -2.28 -2.82 -16.74
CA PRO A 170 -1.90 -2.90 -18.15
C PRO A 170 -1.88 -1.52 -18.82
N LYS A 171 -1.09 -1.38 -19.88
CA LYS A 171 -1.16 -0.21 -20.77
C LYS A 171 -2.52 -0.18 -21.46
N LYS A 172 -3.01 1.05 -21.75
CA LYS A 172 -4.35 1.26 -22.32
C LYS A 172 -4.60 0.52 -23.63
N ASP A 173 -3.58 0.29 -24.44
CA ASP A 173 -3.68 -0.30 -25.78
C ASP A 173 -3.25 -1.78 -25.83
N VAL A 174 -3.10 -2.41 -24.67
CA VAL A 174 -2.72 -3.83 -24.58
C VAL A 174 -3.97 -4.69 -24.51
N ASP A 175 -4.02 -5.74 -25.36
CA ASP A 175 -5.02 -6.78 -25.23
C ASP A 175 -4.79 -7.52 -23.91
N ILE A 176 -5.80 -7.48 -23.03
CA ILE A 176 -5.72 -8.07 -21.69
C ILE A 176 -5.50 -9.59 -21.76
N ASP A 177 -6.07 -10.26 -22.76
CA ASP A 177 -5.92 -11.70 -22.91
C ASP A 177 -4.50 -12.07 -23.37
N ALA A 178 -3.93 -11.30 -24.31
CA ALA A 178 -2.53 -11.45 -24.71
C ALA A 178 -1.57 -11.13 -23.57
N PHE A 179 -1.88 -10.11 -22.77
CA PHE A 179 -1.09 -9.73 -21.59
C PHE A 179 -1.10 -10.82 -20.52
N LYS A 180 -2.25 -11.44 -20.29
CA LYS A 180 -2.36 -12.57 -19.34
C LYS A 180 -1.57 -13.80 -19.81
N ALA A 181 -1.43 -14.00 -21.09
CA ALA A 181 -0.66 -15.11 -21.65
C ALA A 181 0.86 -14.98 -21.43
N GLU A 182 1.38 -13.77 -21.20
CA GLU A 182 2.79 -13.53 -20.86
C GLU A 182 3.11 -13.84 -19.38
N LEU A 183 2.10 -13.98 -18.56
CA LEU A 183 2.22 -14.32 -17.14
C LEU A 183 2.27 -15.82 -16.90
#